data_c9937817b39957f81574c15b8187fc3b
#
_entry.id   c9937817b39957f81574c15b8187fc3b
#
_cell.length_a   1.000
_cell.length_b   1.000
_cell.length_c   1.000
_cell.angle_alpha   90.00
_cell.angle_beta   90.00
_cell.angle_gamma   90.00
#
_symmetry.space_group_name_H-M   'P 1'
#
loop_
_entity.id
_entity.type
_entity.pdbx_description
1 polymer ?
#
loop_
_entity_poly.entity_id
_entity_poly.type
_entity_poly.pdbx_seq_one_letter_code
_entity_poly.pdbx_strand_id
1 'polypeptide(L)'
;MQLSAAVSLSVLLPVSQIAAQKASSSTASRASTKNAPDWIVRPEWVEGHEKFLSSDVLHGRGSATRDEHLTATYVASEFIAYGLKPAPGMTGYIQSAELSSPVLTGTATLTVGNVTLREGDDFQLLMSTGASVNGALKKVLPANVAQAQTKGDVVFMGGEPQQAMNAISALRRQGAAALLLTESPAVSAFASRAGGRTRVPVTLKGSEAEAGTSVVILKPEAAARLSAATEGTQVTLAVHQASQATPRETYNAIGYLKGTDPKAGTILLSAHLDHLGIGRPVNGDSIYNGANDDAAGTTAVMELAHALAAGPRLRRSVLFVCYGSEEIGELGSTYFGEHPPVPLDSLVANIEFEMIGTQDPKMPKGVLLFTGWERSNLGPALKAHGALLGPDPYPEEHFFQRSDNYALALQGVVAHTAAGWGTPPTYHQPDDELSRLNIPFMTSAIQSLIKPLSWLATSDFKPAWNPGGRPERGSR
;
A
#
# COMPACT_ATOMS: atom_id res chain seq x y z
N MET A 1 66.34 -15.04 43.23
CA MET A 1 67.44 -15.17 42.25
C MET A 1 66.88 -15.85 41.01
N GLN A 2 66.76 -15.24 39.99
CA GLN A 2 67.04 -15.43 38.58
C GLN A 2 66.14 -14.47 37.72
N LEU A 3 66.81 -13.53 37.15
CA LEU A 3 66.28 -12.62 36.11
C LEU A 3 66.09 -13.40 34.80
N SER A 4 65.00 -13.18 34.09
CA SER A 4 64.91 -13.57 32.71
C SER A 4 64.54 -12.27 31.91
N ALA A 5 65.48 -11.91 31.05
CA ALA A 5 65.42 -10.75 30.19
C ALA A 5 64.50 -11.02 29.00
N ALA A 6 63.54 -10.17 28.74
CA ALA A 6 62.75 -10.13 27.52
C ALA A 6 63.47 -9.28 26.45
N VAL A 7 63.85 -9.91 25.36
CA VAL A 7 64.43 -9.27 24.17
C VAL A 7 63.28 -8.78 23.29
N SER A 8 63.16 -7.44 23.19
CA SER A 8 62.23 -6.79 22.24
C SER A 8 62.90 -6.69 20.87
N LEU A 9 62.38 -7.39 19.89
CA LEU A 9 62.79 -7.32 18.50
C LEU A 9 61.96 -6.27 17.79
N SER A 10 62.54 -5.07 17.59
CA SER A 10 61.93 -3.98 16.81
C SER A 10 62.16 -4.21 15.31
N VAL A 11 61.13 -4.58 14.59
CA VAL A 11 61.13 -4.66 13.12
C VAL A 11 60.78 -3.26 12.56
N LEU A 12 61.78 -2.57 12.03
CA LEU A 12 61.61 -1.36 11.23
C LEU A 12 61.19 -1.75 9.81
N LEU A 13 59.94 -1.46 9.45
CA LEU A 13 59.50 -1.50 8.06
C LEU A 13 59.72 -0.13 7.38
N PRO A 14 60.19 -0.09 6.15
CA PRO A 14 60.43 1.17 5.45
C PRO A 14 59.09 1.83 5.02
N VAL A 15 58.94 3.11 5.35
CA VAL A 15 57.86 3.95 4.90
C VAL A 15 58.07 4.23 3.40
N SER A 16 57.34 3.59 2.52
CA SER A 16 57.26 3.94 1.11
C SER A 16 56.41 5.18 0.96
N GLN A 17 57.01 6.26 0.46
CA GLN A 17 56.33 7.46 0.06
C GLN A 17 55.30 7.16 -1.06
N ILE A 18 54.00 7.20 -0.74
CA ILE A 18 52.95 7.20 -1.73
C ILE A 18 52.89 8.63 -2.31
N ALA A 19 53.37 8.79 -3.51
CA ALA A 19 53.19 10.00 -4.29
C ALA A 19 51.69 10.24 -4.54
N ALA A 20 51.19 11.40 -4.10
CA ALA A 20 49.84 11.85 -4.36
C ALA A 20 49.68 12.08 -5.88
N GLN A 21 49.10 11.13 -6.57
CA GLN A 21 48.65 11.31 -7.94
C GLN A 21 47.38 12.19 -7.90
N LYS A 22 47.52 13.44 -8.37
CA LYS A 22 46.40 14.32 -8.67
C LYS A 22 45.45 13.61 -9.61
N ALA A 23 44.30 13.20 -9.11
CA ALA A 23 43.20 12.78 -9.96
C ALA A 23 42.75 13.97 -10.79
N SER A 24 43.14 14.01 -12.05
CA SER A 24 42.54 14.89 -13.04
C SER A 24 41.09 14.44 -13.19
N SER A 25 40.14 15.28 -12.75
CA SER A 25 38.73 15.13 -13.05
C SER A 25 38.53 15.31 -14.56
N SER A 26 38.65 14.23 -15.30
CA SER A 26 38.13 14.17 -16.66
C SER A 26 36.62 14.15 -16.54
N THR A 27 35.98 15.31 -16.75
CA THR A 27 34.59 15.40 -17.17
C THR A 27 34.48 14.67 -18.51
N ALA A 28 34.30 13.37 -18.46
CA ALA A 28 33.90 12.61 -19.63
C ALA A 28 32.51 13.11 -20.03
N SER A 29 32.50 14.03 -20.99
CA SER A 29 31.31 14.38 -21.75
C SER A 29 30.77 13.07 -22.30
N ARG A 30 29.64 12.62 -21.78
CA ARG A 30 28.89 11.48 -22.30
C ARG A 30 28.41 11.88 -23.70
N ALA A 31 29.20 11.53 -24.71
CA ALA A 31 28.80 11.69 -26.09
C ALA A 31 27.45 11.00 -26.31
N SER A 32 26.50 11.74 -26.89
CA SER A 32 25.23 11.22 -27.36
C SER A 32 25.49 10.08 -28.32
N THR A 33 25.41 8.83 -27.85
CA THR A 33 25.48 7.66 -28.69
C THR A 33 24.13 7.46 -29.36
N LYS A 34 24.06 7.80 -30.64
CA LYS A 34 22.89 7.63 -31.50
C LYS A 34 22.44 6.17 -31.71
N ASN A 35 23.02 5.17 -31.03
CA ASN A 35 22.68 3.75 -31.15
C ASN A 35 23.09 2.97 -29.89
N ALA A 36 22.67 3.38 -28.72
CA ALA A 36 22.69 2.46 -27.59
C ALA A 36 21.64 1.34 -27.84
N PRO A 37 21.98 0.06 -27.65
CA PRO A 37 21.00 -1.01 -27.79
C PRO A 37 19.83 -0.76 -26.85
N ASP A 38 18.62 -1.15 -27.32
CA ASP A 38 17.43 -1.08 -26.47
C ASP A 38 17.70 -1.85 -25.17
N TRP A 39 17.30 -1.28 -24.04
CA TRP A 39 17.37 -1.96 -22.74
C TRP A 39 16.48 -3.21 -22.77
N ILE A 40 17.01 -4.32 -22.28
CA ILE A 40 16.28 -5.59 -22.21
C ILE A 40 16.17 -5.99 -20.73
N VAL A 41 14.95 -6.09 -20.23
CA VAL A 41 14.64 -6.66 -18.92
C VAL A 41 14.97 -8.15 -18.95
N ARG A 42 15.74 -8.62 -18.00
CA ARG A 42 16.15 -10.02 -17.93
C ARG A 42 15.24 -10.79 -16.96
N PRO A 43 14.68 -11.93 -17.41
CA PRO A 43 13.86 -12.76 -16.51
C PRO A 43 14.58 -13.16 -15.23
N GLU A 44 15.89 -13.34 -15.28
CA GLU A 44 16.72 -13.74 -14.13
C GLU A 44 16.82 -12.62 -13.09
N TRP A 45 16.74 -11.34 -13.49
CA TRP A 45 16.70 -10.22 -12.56
C TRP A 45 15.34 -10.13 -11.88
N VAL A 46 14.27 -10.22 -12.68
CA VAL A 46 12.90 -10.27 -12.18
C VAL A 46 12.72 -11.41 -11.16
N GLU A 47 13.14 -12.63 -11.53
CA GLU A 47 13.09 -13.78 -10.63
C GLU A 47 13.96 -13.59 -9.38
N GLY A 48 15.11 -12.94 -9.51
CA GLY A 48 16.01 -12.66 -8.39
C GLY A 48 15.40 -11.74 -7.35
N HIS A 49 14.75 -10.67 -7.78
CA HIS A 49 14.02 -9.76 -6.90
C HIS A 49 12.84 -10.47 -6.23
N GLU A 50 12.03 -11.17 -7.03
CA GLU A 50 10.89 -11.93 -6.52
C GLU A 50 11.28 -12.96 -5.49
N LYS A 51 12.35 -13.72 -5.76
CA LYS A 51 12.85 -14.75 -4.86
C LYS A 51 13.30 -14.20 -3.52
N PHE A 52 13.82 -12.97 -3.48
CA PHE A 52 14.14 -12.31 -2.22
C PHE A 52 12.89 -11.77 -1.53
N LEU A 53 12.07 -11.00 -2.26
CA LEU A 53 10.91 -10.30 -1.70
C LEU A 53 9.84 -11.26 -1.19
N SER A 54 9.58 -12.37 -1.88
CA SER A 54 8.60 -13.37 -1.46
C SER A 54 9.18 -14.51 -0.60
N SER A 55 10.43 -14.34 -0.10
CA SER A 55 11.07 -15.36 0.74
C SER A 55 10.45 -15.41 2.14
N ASP A 56 10.33 -16.62 2.70
CA ASP A 56 9.95 -16.88 4.11
C ASP A 56 10.83 -16.12 5.11
N VAL A 57 12.09 -15.81 4.74
CA VAL A 57 13.02 -15.05 5.60
C VAL A 57 12.49 -13.65 5.93
N LEU A 58 11.63 -13.09 5.07
CA LEU A 58 10.97 -11.81 5.29
C LEU A 58 9.61 -11.93 6.00
N HIS A 59 9.23 -13.15 6.42
CA HIS A 59 7.98 -13.40 7.16
C HIS A 59 6.76 -12.70 6.56
N GLY A 60 6.68 -12.63 5.22
CA GLY A 60 5.60 -11.96 4.51
C GLY A 60 5.59 -10.43 4.61
N ARG A 61 6.71 -9.79 4.90
CA ARG A 61 6.90 -8.32 4.87
C ARG A 61 5.82 -7.51 5.61
N GLY A 62 5.32 -8.04 6.72
CA GLY A 62 4.16 -7.46 7.43
C GLY A 62 4.28 -5.95 7.66
N SER A 63 3.19 -5.23 7.39
CA SER A 63 3.09 -3.77 7.51
C SER A 63 3.59 -3.25 8.87
N ALA A 64 4.38 -2.19 8.86
CA ALA A 64 4.96 -1.55 10.04
C ALA A 64 5.73 -2.52 10.96
N THR A 65 6.41 -3.50 10.37
CA THR A 65 7.29 -4.44 11.06
C THR A 65 8.76 -4.23 10.66
N ARG A 66 9.65 -4.94 11.37
CA ARG A 66 11.06 -5.02 11.00
C ARG A 66 11.24 -5.52 9.55
N ASP A 67 10.38 -6.41 9.08
CA ASP A 67 10.52 -7.05 7.78
C ASP A 67 10.08 -6.12 6.64
N GLU A 68 9.08 -5.23 6.86
CA GLU A 68 8.82 -4.08 5.98
C GLU A 68 10.06 -3.16 5.88
N HIS A 69 10.68 -2.83 7.01
CA HIS A 69 11.91 -1.99 7.01
C HIS A 69 13.08 -2.67 6.28
N LEU A 70 13.24 -3.99 6.42
CA LEU A 70 14.24 -4.74 5.66
C LEU A 70 13.98 -4.67 4.16
N THR A 71 12.71 -4.81 3.76
CA THR A 71 12.29 -4.69 2.36
C THR A 71 12.56 -3.28 1.82
N ALA A 72 12.19 -2.23 2.55
CA ALA A 72 12.50 -0.84 2.17
C ALA A 72 14.02 -0.61 2.05
N THR A 73 14.82 -1.21 2.93
CA THR A 73 16.29 -1.13 2.88
C THR A 73 16.85 -1.85 1.65
N TYR A 74 16.29 -3.01 1.28
CA TYR A 74 16.66 -3.72 0.07
C TYR A 74 16.38 -2.88 -1.18
N VAL A 75 15.16 -2.37 -1.33
CA VAL A 75 14.77 -1.50 -2.46
C VAL A 75 15.67 -0.25 -2.53
N ALA A 76 15.94 0.38 -1.40
CA ALA A 76 16.86 1.53 -1.33
C ALA A 76 18.27 1.16 -1.80
N SER A 77 18.76 -0.04 -1.47
CA SER A 77 20.07 -0.53 -1.90
C SER A 77 20.15 -0.72 -3.42
N GLU A 78 19.07 -1.24 -4.02
CA GLU A 78 18.96 -1.38 -5.47
C GLU A 78 18.92 -0.01 -6.16
N PHE A 79 18.17 0.97 -5.63
CA PHE A 79 18.17 2.34 -6.14
C PHE A 79 19.58 2.98 -6.12
N ILE A 80 20.37 2.72 -5.06
CA ILE A 80 21.77 3.14 -5.01
C ILE A 80 22.60 2.46 -6.10
N ALA A 81 22.45 1.14 -6.27
CA ALA A 81 23.18 0.36 -7.27
C ALA A 81 22.88 0.83 -8.70
N TYR A 82 21.64 1.22 -8.99
CA TYR A 82 21.22 1.79 -10.27
C TYR A 82 21.66 3.24 -10.48
N GLY A 83 22.28 3.87 -9.47
CA GLY A 83 22.83 5.23 -9.57
C GLY A 83 21.80 6.34 -9.37
N LEU A 84 20.60 6.02 -8.88
CA LEU A 84 19.62 7.02 -8.45
C LEU A 84 20.19 7.88 -7.33
N LYS A 85 19.52 8.98 -7.03
CA LYS A 85 19.87 9.89 -5.95
C LYS A 85 18.77 9.93 -4.91
N PRO A 86 19.05 10.34 -3.67
CA PRO A 86 18.00 10.73 -2.74
C PRO A 86 17.11 11.80 -3.35
N ALA A 87 15.81 11.75 -3.07
CA ALA A 87 14.89 12.77 -3.53
C ALA A 87 15.20 14.15 -2.89
N PRO A 88 14.79 15.25 -3.50
CA PRO A 88 15.04 16.58 -2.97
C PRO A 88 14.60 16.71 -1.51
N GLY A 89 15.48 17.26 -0.66
CA GLY A 89 15.21 17.44 0.77
C GLY A 89 15.40 16.19 1.64
N MET A 90 15.64 15.01 1.05
CA MET A 90 15.94 13.78 1.79
C MET A 90 17.45 13.60 1.99
N THR A 91 17.84 13.06 3.16
CA THR A 91 19.23 12.70 3.46
C THR A 91 19.60 11.28 3.02
N GLY A 92 18.60 10.45 2.72
CA GLY A 92 18.73 9.06 2.29
C GLY A 92 17.58 8.64 1.38
N TYR A 93 17.38 7.36 1.22
CA TYR A 93 16.39 6.77 0.31
C TYR A 93 15.14 6.26 1.03
N ILE A 94 15.06 6.40 2.35
CA ILE A 94 13.92 5.94 3.15
C ILE A 94 13.24 7.16 3.77
N GLN A 95 11.93 7.25 3.57
CA GLN A 95 11.04 8.15 4.28
C GLN A 95 10.27 7.32 5.30
N SER A 96 10.33 7.68 6.59
CA SER A 96 9.59 6.98 7.64
C SER A 96 8.53 7.85 8.28
N ALA A 97 7.48 7.22 8.78
CA ALA A 97 6.41 7.86 9.52
C ALA A 97 6.03 7.06 10.76
N GLU A 98 5.86 7.74 11.89
CA GLU A 98 5.35 7.12 13.11
C GLU A 98 3.86 6.82 12.97
N LEU A 99 3.46 5.65 13.49
CA LEU A 99 2.09 5.17 13.48
C LEU A 99 1.49 5.16 14.89
N SER A 100 0.21 5.47 14.98
CA SER A 100 -0.62 5.28 16.16
C SER A 100 -1.40 3.98 16.02
N SER A 101 -1.20 3.06 16.95
CA SER A 101 -1.87 1.76 16.99
C SER A 101 -2.39 1.53 18.40
N PRO A 102 -3.59 2.00 18.74
CA PRO A 102 -4.15 1.82 20.06
C PRO A 102 -4.27 0.34 20.43
N VAL A 103 -3.89 -0.01 21.64
CA VAL A 103 -4.09 -1.36 22.19
C VAL A 103 -5.32 -1.33 23.10
N LEU A 104 -6.35 -2.10 22.73
CA LEU A 104 -7.53 -2.22 23.60
C LEU A 104 -7.17 -3.01 24.87
N THR A 105 -7.67 -2.55 25.99
CA THR A 105 -7.49 -3.17 27.31
C THR A 105 -8.82 -3.40 27.99
N GLY A 106 -8.89 -4.46 28.80
CA GLY A 106 -10.12 -4.80 29.50
C GLY A 106 -11.22 -5.31 28.57
N THR A 107 -12.45 -5.29 29.06
CA THR A 107 -13.66 -5.78 28.38
C THR A 107 -14.52 -4.60 27.96
N ALA A 108 -14.91 -4.52 26.70
CA ALA A 108 -15.81 -3.47 26.22
C ALA A 108 -17.23 -3.67 26.79
N THR A 109 -17.97 -2.56 26.92
CA THR A 109 -19.38 -2.57 27.33
C THR A 109 -20.21 -1.77 26.33
N LEU A 110 -21.43 -2.25 26.08
CA LEU A 110 -22.43 -1.58 25.24
C LEU A 110 -23.66 -1.27 26.09
N THR A 111 -23.88 0.01 26.38
CA THR A 111 -25.04 0.47 27.17
C THR A 111 -26.10 1.06 26.25
N VAL A 112 -27.34 0.59 26.38
CA VAL A 112 -28.51 1.06 25.63
C VAL A 112 -29.58 1.45 26.62
N GLY A 113 -29.80 2.74 26.80
CA GLY A 113 -30.64 3.26 27.90
C GLY A 113 -30.12 2.76 29.25
N ASN A 114 -30.93 1.93 29.94
CA ASN A 114 -30.59 1.39 31.26
C ASN A 114 -30.01 -0.05 31.19
N VAL A 115 -29.79 -0.62 30.01
CA VAL A 115 -29.28 -1.98 29.82
C VAL A 115 -27.81 -1.92 29.43
N THR A 116 -26.95 -2.60 30.21
CA THR A 116 -25.53 -2.75 29.88
C THR A 116 -25.25 -4.19 29.46
N LEU A 117 -24.67 -4.35 28.31
CA LEU A 117 -24.19 -5.59 27.71
C LEU A 117 -22.67 -5.66 27.82
N ARG A 118 -22.10 -6.87 27.92
CA ARG A 118 -20.67 -7.12 28.08
C ARG A 118 -20.08 -7.88 26.91
N GLU A 119 -18.91 -7.47 26.48
CA GLU A 119 -18.14 -8.24 25.49
C GLU A 119 -17.79 -9.62 26.02
N GLY A 120 -17.87 -10.63 25.15
CA GLY A 120 -17.71 -12.05 25.49
C GLY A 120 -19.02 -12.72 25.94
N ASP A 121 -19.80 -12.05 26.78
CA ASP A 121 -21.08 -12.59 27.28
C ASP A 121 -22.23 -12.31 26.30
N ASP A 122 -22.42 -11.05 25.90
CA ASP A 122 -23.56 -10.56 25.13
C ASP A 122 -23.20 -10.23 23.67
N PHE A 123 -21.95 -9.84 23.41
CA PHE A 123 -21.49 -9.47 22.08
C PHE A 123 -19.98 -9.73 21.89
N GLN A 124 -19.54 -9.63 20.63
CA GLN A 124 -18.14 -9.57 20.22
C GLN A 124 -17.88 -8.22 19.53
N LEU A 125 -16.83 -7.53 19.94
CA LEU A 125 -16.32 -6.34 19.23
C LEU A 125 -15.43 -6.81 18.07
N LEU A 126 -15.88 -6.56 16.83
CA LEU A 126 -15.14 -6.98 15.63
C LEU A 126 -14.17 -5.89 15.15
N MET A 127 -14.65 -4.65 15.15
CA MET A 127 -13.85 -3.47 14.81
C MET A 127 -14.11 -2.38 15.85
N SER A 128 -13.06 -1.70 16.26
CA SER A 128 -13.13 -0.54 17.14
C SER A 128 -12.41 0.63 16.52
N THR A 129 -12.95 1.83 16.69
CA THR A 129 -12.22 3.08 16.36
C THR A 129 -11.05 3.35 17.31
N GLY A 130 -10.89 2.54 18.38
CA GLY A 130 -9.97 2.81 19.47
C GLY A 130 -10.53 3.75 20.53
N ALA A 131 -11.61 4.46 20.24
CA ALA A 131 -12.28 5.38 21.16
C ALA A 131 -13.68 4.88 21.53
N SER A 132 -14.19 5.32 22.69
CA SER A 132 -15.60 5.09 23.08
C SER A 132 -16.53 5.86 22.14
N VAL A 133 -17.65 5.25 21.81
CA VAL A 133 -18.65 5.79 20.87
C VAL A 133 -19.94 6.10 21.62
N ASN A 134 -20.51 7.26 21.32
CA ASN A 134 -21.83 7.66 21.80
C ASN A 134 -22.69 8.08 20.60
N GLY A 135 -23.93 7.61 20.54
CA GLY A 135 -24.85 7.97 19.46
C GLY A 135 -26.30 7.55 19.77
N ALA A 136 -27.23 8.06 19.00
CA ALA A 136 -28.61 7.63 19.08
C ALA A 136 -28.81 6.28 18.38
N LEU A 137 -29.61 5.39 18.96
CA LEU A 137 -29.97 4.12 18.33
C LEU A 137 -30.83 4.39 17.09
N LYS A 138 -30.38 3.90 15.95
CA LYS A 138 -31.11 3.92 14.70
C LYS A 138 -31.29 2.51 14.17
N LYS A 139 -32.52 2.14 13.83
CA LYS A 139 -32.84 0.81 13.28
C LYS A 139 -32.95 0.92 11.77
N VAL A 140 -32.09 0.19 11.06
CA VAL A 140 -32.03 0.25 9.60
C VAL A 140 -32.19 -1.15 9.03
N LEU A 141 -33.08 -1.29 8.04
CA LEU A 141 -33.15 -2.50 7.22
C LEU A 141 -32.22 -2.35 6.00
N PRO A 142 -31.62 -3.43 5.51
CA PRO A 142 -30.73 -3.38 4.35
C PRO A 142 -31.33 -2.67 3.13
N ALA A 143 -32.60 -2.86 2.87
CA ALA A 143 -33.30 -2.18 1.74
C ALA A 143 -33.37 -0.65 1.89
N ASN A 144 -33.20 -0.10 3.10
CA ASN A 144 -33.38 1.33 3.39
C ASN A 144 -32.03 2.04 3.60
N VAL A 145 -30.92 1.35 3.43
CA VAL A 145 -29.58 1.88 3.71
C VAL A 145 -29.27 3.12 2.86
N ALA A 146 -29.63 3.12 1.57
CA ALA A 146 -29.36 4.24 0.68
C ALA A 146 -30.04 5.57 1.11
N GLN A 147 -31.18 5.49 1.80
CA GLN A 147 -31.95 6.63 2.31
C GLN A 147 -31.67 6.95 3.76
N ALA A 148 -30.95 6.08 4.48
CA ALA A 148 -30.65 6.26 5.90
C ALA A 148 -29.64 7.40 6.10
N GLN A 149 -29.98 8.34 6.97
CA GLN A 149 -29.03 9.35 7.43
C GLN A 149 -28.47 8.89 8.78
N THR A 150 -27.24 8.38 8.78
CA THR A 150 -26.69 7.66 9.94
C THR A 150 -25.45 8.31 10.56
N LYS A 151 -25.11 9.53 10.13
CA LYS A 151 -23.92 10.24 10.62
C LYS A 151 -23.98 10.44 12.13
N GLY A 152 -23.03 9.83 12.85
CA GLY A 152 -22.93 9.88 14.30
C GLY A 152 -23.88 8.94 15.06
N ASP A 153 -24.76 8.20 14.36
CA ASP A 153 -25.69 7.27 15.00
C ASP A 153 -25.05 5.90 15.25
N VAL A 154 -25.61 5.18 16.23
CA VAL A 154 -25.35 3.75 16.43
C VAL A 154 -26.44 2.96 15.72
N VAL A 155 -26.08 2.29 14.66
CA VAL A 155 -27.02 1.64 13.74
C VAL A 155 -27.20 0.16 14.10
N PHE A 156 -28.40 -0.24 14.48
CA PHE A 156 -28.78 -1.65 14.60
C PHE A 156 -29.37 -2.14 13.28
N MET A 157 -28.64 -3.09 12.68
CA MET A 157 -29.03 -3.69 11.41
C MET A 157 -30.01 -4.83 11.63
N GLY A 158 -31.23 -4.63 11.14
CA GLY A 158 -32.24 -5.68 11.04
C GLY A 158 -32.17 -6.45 9.73
N GLY A 159 -33.06 -7.43 9.55
CA GLY A 159 -33.21 -8.20 8.31
C GLY A 159 -32.23 -9.35 8.14
N GLU A 160 -32.10 -9.81 6.88
CA GLU A 160 -31.28 -10.99 6.55
C GLU A 160 -29.78 -10.68 6.73
N PRO A 161 -29.02 -11.55 7.43
CA PRO A 161 -27.63 -11.31 7.79
C PRO A 161 -26.69 -11.04 6.61
N GLN A 162 -26.86 -11.73 5.48
CA GLN A 162 -26.04 -11.51 4.30
C GLN A 162 -26.25 -10.12 3.69
N GLN A 163 -27.51 -9.65 3.68
CA GLN A 163 -27.83 -8.30 3.22
C GLN A 163 -27.28 -7.23 4.17
N ALA A 164 -27.31 -7.49 5.48
CA ALA A 164 -26.71 -6.62 6.48
C ALA A 164 -25.19 -6.48 6.27
N MET A 165 -24.50 -7.57 5.95
CA MET A 165 -23.07 -7.55 5.63
C MET A 165 -22.76 -6.67 4.41
N ASN A 166 -23.52 -6.80 3.34
CA ASN A 166 -23.34 -5.97 2.13
C ASN A 166 -23.58 -4.49 2.37
N ALA A 167 -24.38 -4.13 3.40
CA ALA A 167 -24.68 -2.75 3.77
C ALA A 167 -23.62 -2.06 4.61
N ILE A 168 -22.68 -2.80 5.21
CA ILE A 168 -21.66 -2.26 6.13
C ILE A 168 -20.88 -1.11 5.50
N SER A 169 -20.37 -1.31 4.29
CA SER A 169 -19.56 -0.30 3.59
C SER A 169 -20.33 1.00 3.32
N ALA A 170 -21.61 0.88 2.96
CA ALA A 170 -22.46 2.05 2.72
C ALA A 170 -22.72 2.85 4.01
N LEU A 171 -23.01 2.18 5.12
CA LEU A 171 -23.25 2.83 6.42
C LEU A 171 -21.97 3.46 6.98
N ARG A 172 -20.81 2.83 6.77
CA ARG A 172 -19.52 3.43 7.11
C ARG A 172 -19.29 4.72 6.34
N ARG A 173 -19.52 4.72 5.02
CA ARG A 173 -19.42 5.95 4.20
C ARG A 173 -20.39 7.04 4.63
N GLN A 174 -21.56 6.69 5.19
CA GLN A 174 -22.51 7.64 5.74
C GLN A 174 -22.11 8.18 7.12
N GLY A 175 -21.00 7.68 7.69
CA GLY A 175 -20.48 8.15 8.98
C GLY A 175 -21.23 7.61 10.20
N ALA A 176 -21.81 6.41 10.13
CA ALA A 176 -22.34 5.73 11.31
C ALA A 176 -21.22 5.55 12.37
N ALA A 177 -21.49 5.90 13.62
CA ALA A 177 -20.52 5.82 14.69
C ALA A 177 -20.24 4.36 15.12
N ALA A 178 -21.27 3.52 15.11
CA ALA A 178 -21.14 2.08 15.28
C ALA A 178 -22.22 1.32 14.52
N LEU A 179 -21.90 0.09 14.12
CA LEU A 179 -22.82 -0.87 13.53
C LEU A 179 -22.99 -2.06 14.47
N LEU A 180 -24.23 -2.39 14.77
CA LEU A 180 -24.63 -3.51 15.61
C LEU A 180 -25.30 -4.57 14.72
N LEU A 181 -24.64 -5.72 14.54
CA LEU A 181 -25.08 -6.82 13.70
C LEU A 181 -25.53 -7.99 14.57
N THR A 182 -26.56 -8.69 14.19
CA THR A 182 -26.94 -9.94 14.86
C THR A 182 -26.05 -11.09 14.42
N GLU A 183 -25.56 -11.89 15.34
CA GLU A 183 -24.78 -13.09 15.06
C GLU A 183 -25.55 -14.05 14.14
N SER A 184 -24.84 -14.58 13.15
CA SER A 184 -25.34 -15.57 12.20
C SER A 184 -24.16 -16.32 11.59
N PRO A 185 -24.38 -17.47 10.92
CA PRO A 185 -23.28 -18.17 10.25
C PRO A 185 -22.48 -17.30 9.27
N ALA A 186 -23.15 -16.42 8.52
CA ALA A 186 -22.48 -15.50 7.58
C ALA A 186 -21.62 -14.46 8.30
N VAL A 187 -22.17 -13.83 9.37
CA VAL A 187 -21.46 -12.83 10.19
C VAL A 187 -20.29 -13.48 10.93
N SER A 188 -20.49 -14.69 11.49
CA SER A 188 -19.43 -15.43 12.18
C SER A 188 -18.32 -15.89 11.23
N ALA A 189 -18.65 -16.30 10.00
CA ALA A 189 -17.67 -16.62 8.97
C ALA A 189 -16.84 -15.38 8.57
N PHE A 190 -17.46 -14.20 8.49
CA PHE A 190 -16.77 -12.94 8.26
C PHE A 190 -15.84 -12.59 9.44
N ALA A 191 -16.32 -12.66 10.67
CA ALA A 191 -15.52 -12.44 11.87
C ALA A 191 -14.33 -13.39 11.97
N SER A 192 -14.53 -14.65 11.61
CA SER A 192 -13.45 -15.66 11.59
C SER A 192 -12.38 -15.34 10.54
N ARG A 193 -12.77 -14.89 9.36
CA ARG A 193 -11.83 -14.42 8.33
C ARG A 193 -11.03 -13.19 8.80
N ALA A 194 -11.66 -12.36 9.62
CA ALA A 194 -10.98 -11.24 10.29
C ALA A 194 -10.03 -11.65 11.44
N GLY A 195 -9.80 -12.95 11.65
CA GLY A 195 -8.89 -13.48 12.66
C GLY A 195 -9.46 -13.58 14.08
N GLY A 196 -10.77 -13.31 14.26
CA GLY A 196 -11.46 -13.44 15.56
C GLY A 196 -11.01 -12.45 16.64
N ARG A 197 -10.12 -11.51 16.32
CA ARG A 197 -9.65 -10.45 17.22
C ARG A 197 -10.28 -9.12 16.84
N THR A 198 -10.50 -8.25 17.82
CA THR A 198 -10.92 -6.87 17.54
C THR A 198 -9.86 -6.16 16.70
N ARG A 199 -10.26 -5.67 15.55
CA ARG A 199 -9.40 -4.81 14.71
C ARG A 199 -9.49 -3.38 15.18
N VAL A 200 -8.35 -2.75 15.40
CA VAL A 200 -8.25 -1.31 15.68
C VAL A 200 -7.47 -0.69 14.52
N PRO A 201 -7.98 0.37 13.88
CA PRO A 201 -7.26 1.03 12.81
C PRO A 201 -5.90 1.52 13.28
N VAL A 202 -4.90 1.30 12.45
CA VAL A 202 -3.61 1.96 12.56
C VAL A 202 -3.72 3.26 11.78
N THR A 203 -3.19 4.36 12.31
CA THR A 203 -3.22 5.67 11.66
C THR A 203 -1.83 6.31 11.70
N LEU A 204 -1.59 7.28 10.88
CA LEU A 204 -0.41 8.13 11.02
C LEU A 204 -0.50 8.91 12.34
N LYS A 205 0.61 9.01 13.07
CA LYS A 205 0.65 9.75 14.33
C LYS A 205 0.39 11.23 14.08
N GLY A 206 -0.57 11.79 14.79
CA GLY A 206 -0.96 13.20 14.64
C GLY A 206 -1.98 13.46 13.53
N SER A 207 -2.32 12.47 12.71
CA SER A 207 -3.50 12.60 11.85
C SER A 207 -4.76 12.51 12.70
N GLU A 208 -5.74 13.37 12.41
CA GLU A 208 -7.09 13.14 12.94
C GLU A 208 -7.58 11.82 12.33
N ALA A 209 -7.78 10.81 13.17
CA ALA A 209 -8.43 9.59 12.70
C ALA A 209 -9.79 10.01 12.12
N GLU A 210 -9.99 9.77 10.83
CA GLU A 210 -11.36 9.87 10.29
C GLU A 210 -12.25 9.07 11.21
N ALA A 211 -13.36 9.68 11.64
CA ALA A 211 -14.28 9.06 12.60
C ALA A 211 -14.74 7.71 12.04
N GLY A 212 -13.98 6.68 12.36
CA GLY A 212 -14.23 5.34 11.88
C GLY A 212 -15.54 4.80 12.47
N THR A 213 -16.00 3.68 11.99
CA THR A 213 -17.20 3.00 12.48
C THR A 213 -16.79 1.76 13.26
N SER A 214 -17.18 1.67 14.54
CA SER A 214 -17.05 0.43 15.30
C SER A 214 -18.05 -0.61 14.83
N VAL A 215 -17.70 -1.90 14.84
CA VAL A 215 -18.59 -3.00 14.43
C VAL A 215 -18.69 -4.01 15.56
N VAL A 216 -19.91 -4.24 15.99
CA VAL A 216 -20.29 -5.13 17.11
C VAL A 216 -21.18 -6.25 16.59
N ILE A 217 -20.86 -7.48 16.97
CA ILE A 217 -21.68 -8.67 16.69
C ILE A 217 -22.41 -9.04 17.97
N LEU A 218 -23.72 -8.89 17.97
CA LEU A 218 -24.59 -9.19 19.09
C LEU A 218 -25.01 -10.66 19.09
N LYS A 219 -24.95 -11.32 20.22
CA LYS A 219 -25.61 -12.62 20.41
C LYS A 219 -27.13 -12.46 20.28
N PRO A 220 -27.87 -13.54 19.91
CA PRO A 220 -29.30 -13.44 19.64
C PRO A 220 -30.13 -12.80 20.76
N GLU A 221 -29.82 -13.09 22.03
CA GLU A 221 -30.52 -12.54 23.20
C GLU A 221 -30.26 -11.02 23.35
N ALA A 222 -29.03 -10.59 23.12
CA ALA A 222 -28.66 -9.17 23.15
C ALA A 222 -29.31 -8.41 21.98
N ALA A 223 -29.33 -9.01 20.79
CA ALA A 223 -30.01 -8.44 19.62
C ALA A 223 -31.52 -8.29 19.83
N ALA A 224 -32.16 -9.27 20.49
CA ALA A 224 -33.57 -9.18 20.83
C ALA A 224 -33.87 -8.01 21.79
N ARG A 225 -33.01 -7.77 22.79
CA ARG A 225 -33.13 -6.60 23.70
C ARG A 225 -32.99 -5.27 22.94
N LEU A 226 -32.05 -5.16 21.99
CA LEU A 226 -31.89 -3.97 21.18
C LEU A 226 -33.05 -3.76 20.22
N SER A 227 -33.57 -4.84 19.65
CA SER A 227 -34.76 -4.80 18.80
C SER A 227 -35.98 -4.23 19.53
N ALA A 228 -36.11 -4.49 20.83
CA ALA A 228 -37.19 -3.96 21.69
C ALA A 228 -36.96 -2.52 22.16
N ALA A 229 -35.70 -2.02 22.15
CA ALA A 229 -35.38 -0.65 22.56
C ALA A 229 -36.03 0.38 21.63
N THR A 230 -36.38 1.54 22.17
CA THR A 230 -36.96 2.63 21.38
C THR A 230 -35.89 3.27 20.48
N GLU A 231 -36.24 3.55 19.23
CA GLU A 231 -35.36 4.32 18.32
C GLU A 231 -35.08 5.71 18.90
N GLY A 232 -33.85 6.20 18.75
CA GLY A 232 -33.39 7.42 19.39
C GLY A 232 -32.84 7.23 20.81
N THR A 233 -32.98 6.02 21.42
CA THR A 233 -32.35 5.73 22.73
C THR A 233 -30.83 5.94 22.62
N GLN A 234 -30.26 6.62 23.64
CA GLN A 234 -28.82 6.81 23.73
C GLN A 234 -28.09 5.47 23.88
N VAL A 235 -27.08 5.28 23.04
CA VAL A 235 -26.17 4.11 23.05
C VAL A 235 -24.76 4.56 23.30
N THR A 236 -24.07 3.88 24.22
CA THR A 236 -22.66 4.08 24.50
C THR A 236 -21.91 2.77 24.36
N LEU A 237 -20.97 2.70 23.41
CA LEU A 237 -19.97 1.64 23.34
C LEU A 237 -18.71 2.16 24.04
N ALA A 238 -18.46 1.66 25.26
CA ALA A 238 -17.28 2.03 26.02
C ALA A 238 -16.15 1.02 25.75
N VAL A 239 -15.00 1.54 25.34
CA VAL A 239 -13.77 0.78 25.15
C VAL A 239 -12.65 1.45 25.95
N HIS A 240 -11.72 0.66 26.43
CA HIS A 240 -10.54 1.12 27.14
C HIS A 240 -9.31 0.87 26.26
N GLN A 241 -8.39 1.82 26.24
CA GLN A 241 -7.15 1.69 25.48
C GLN A 241 -5.95 2.03 26.36
N ALA A 242 -4.82 1.39 26.09
CA ALA A 242 -3.52 1.76 26.60
C ALA A 242 -2.69 2.40 25.47
N SER A 243 -1.77 3.27 25.86
CA SER A 243 -0.74 3.72 24.91
C SER A 243 0.10 2.54 24.48
N GLN A 244 0.45 2.51 23.20
CA GLN A 244 1.36 1.50 22.66
C GLN A 244 2.73 1.66 23.33
N ALA A 245 3.26 0.56 23.87
CA ALA A 245 4.54 0.56 24.59
C ALA A 245 5.74 0.77 23.64
N THR A 246 5.63 0.34 22.39
CA THR A 246 6.69 0.47 21.37
C THR A 246 6.14 1.25 20.19
N PRO A 247 6.80 2.34 19.77
CA PRO A 247 6.44 3.05 18.55
C PRO A 247 6.49 2.10 17.36
N ARG A 248 5.52 2.22 16.46
CA ARG A 248 5.53 1.55 15.15
C ARG A 248 5.82 2.62 14.10
N GLU A 249 6.53 2.23 13.07
CA GLU A 249 6.85 3.09 11.93
C GLU A 249 6.55 2.36 10.64
N THR A 250 6.19 3.12 9.62
CA THR A 250 6.15 2.65 8.23
C THR A 250 7.28 3.28 7.42
N TYR A 251 7.69 2.63 6.33
CA TYR A 251 8.90 2.96 5.59
C TYR A 251 8.64 2.94 4.09
N ASN A 252 8.71 4.11 3.45
CA ASN A 252 8.72 4.24 1.99
C ASN A 252 10.16 4.23 1.48
N ALA A 253 10.47 3.43 0.47
CA ALA A 253 11.74 3.50 -0.25
C ALA A 253 11.59 4.43 -1.46
N ILE A 254 12.45 5.47 -1.56
CA ILE A 254 12.33 6.54 -2.55
C ILE A 254 13.64 6.75 -3.29
N GLY A 255 13.61 6.55 -4.61
CA GLY A 255 14.70 6.86 -5.52
C GLY A 255 14.36 8.02 -6.47
N TYR A 256 15.33 8.85 -6.84
CA TYR A 256 15.13 10.00 -7.70
C TYR A 256 16.09 10.00 -8.89
N LEU A 257 15.52 10.07 -10.09
CA LEU A 257 16.23 10.27 -11.34
C LEU A 257 15.98 11.70 -11.84
N LYS A 258 17.00 12.55 -11.72
CA LYS A 258 16.88 13.97 -12.07
C LYS A 258 16.77 14.19 -13.57
N GLY A 259 15.72 14.86 -14.01
CA GLY A 259 15.54 15.34 -15.38
C GLY A 259 16.41 16.53 -15.74
N THR A 260 16.41 16.89 -17.01
CA THR A 260 17.20 18.03 -17.54
C THR A 260 16.44 19.36 -17.46
N ASP A 261 15.12 19.32 -17.35
CA ASP A 261 14.25 20.48 -17.29
C ASP A 261 13.43 20.48 -15.99
N PRO A 262 13.81 21.26 -14.97
CA PRO A 262 13.10 21.27 -13.70
C PRO A 262 11.65 21.79 -13.78
N LYS A 263 11.27 22.44 -14.91
CA LYS A 263 9.91 22.94 -15.13
C LYS A 263 9.03 21.92 -15.86
N ALA A 264 9.58 20.83 -16.37
CA ALA A 264 8.82 19.81 -17.09
C ALA A 264 7.95 18.95 -16.19
N GLY A 265 8.18 19.01 -14.87
CA GLY A 265 7.48 18.18 -13.87
C GLY A 265 8.18 16.85 -13.60
N THR A 266 7.56 16.06 -12.74
CA THR A 266 8.07 14.78 -12.27
C THR A 266 7.04 13.69 -12.51
N ILE A 267 7.47 12.53 -13.01
CA ILE A 267 6.68 11.31 -13.10
C ILE A 267 6.92 10.50 -11.83
N LEU A 268 5.89 9.91 -11.29
CA LEU A 268 5.97 8.99 -10.15
C LEU A 268 5.62 7.57 -10.63
N LEU A 269 6.53 6.63 -10.39
CA LEU A 269 6.34 5.19 -10.58
C LEU A 269 6.35 4.56 -9.19
N SER A 270 5.30 3.86 -8.83
CA SER A 270 5.12 3.37 -7.47
C SER A 270 4.58 1.94 -7.41
N ALA A 271 4.71 1.34 -6.24
CA ALA A 271 4.19 0.04 -5.82
C ALA A 271 4.15 0.02 -4.29
N HIS A 272 3.53 -0.97 -3.66
CA HIS A 272 3.76 -1.18 -2.24
C HIS A 272 4.72 -2.33 -1.96
N LEU A 273 5.47 -2.23 -0.87
CA LEU A 273 6.54 -3.17 -0.53
C LEU A 273 6.20 -4.10 0.64
N ASP A 274 5.17 -3.78 1.40
CA ASP A 274 4.69 -4.58 2.51
C ASP A 274 3.67 -5.64 2.06
N HIS A 275 3.27 -6.51 2.98
CA HIS A 275 2.16 -7.43 2.82
C HIS A 275 1.63 -7.84 4.20
N LEU A 276 0.86 -8.93 4.28
CA LEU A 276 0.12 -9.32 5.50
C LEU A 276 1.01 -9.86 6.64
N GLY A 277 2.22 -10.29 6.34
CA GLY A 277 3.11 -10.84 7.35
C GLY A 277 2.75 -12.26 7.79
N ILE A 278 2.93 -12.56 9.08
CA ILE A 278 2.53 -13.84 9.66
C ILE A 278 1.07 -13.74 10.10
N GLY A 279 0.24 -14.59 9.53
CA GLY A 279 -1.19 -14.61 9.78
C GLY A 279 -1.72 -15.95 10.31
N ARG A 280 -3.03 -16.16 10.18
CA ARG A 280 -3.67 -17.42 10.52
C ARG A 280 -3.22 -18.53 9.57
N PRO A 281 -2.80 -19.70 10.08
CA PRO A 281 -2.41 -20.81 9.20
C PRO A 281 -3.53 -21.26 8.26
N VAL A 282 -3.21 -21.45 6.99
CA VAL A 282 -4.03 -22.09 5.98
C VAL A 282 -3.27 -23.33 5.49
N ASN A 283 -3.84 -24.50 5.61
CA ASN A 283 -3.18 -25.77 5.28
C ASN A 283 -1.83 -26.00 5.96
N GLY A 284 -1.63 -25.39 7.15
CA GLY A 284 -0.38 -25.48 7.92
C GLY A 284 0.64 -24.37 7.65
N ASP A 285 0.43 -23.56 6.66
CA ASP A 285 1.26 -22.40 6.35
C ASP A 285 0.66 -21.11 6.93
N SER A 286 1.49 -20.30 7.60
CA SER A 286 1.12 -19.04 8.25
C SER A 286 1.86 -17.83 7.71
N ILE A 287 2.79 -18.02 6.77
CA ILE A 287 3.54 -16.91 6.16
C ILE A 287 2.78 -16.51 4.89
N TYR A 288 2.34 -15.27 4.85
CA TYR A 288 1.71 -14.68 3.68
C TYR A 288 2.81 -14.01 2.85
N ASN A 289 3.40 -14.77 1.92
CA ASN A 289 4.60 -14.34 1.19
C ASN A 289 4.35 -13.15 0.28
N GLY A 290 3.14 -13.01 -0.29
CA GLY A 290 2.77 -11.87 -1.13
C GLY A 290 3.68 -11.73 -2.35
N ALA A 291 3.90 -12.83 -3.08
CA ALA A 291 4.75 -12.78 -4.26
C ALA A 291 4.11 -11.96 -5.37
N ASN A 292 2.82 -12.15 -5.62
CA ASN A 292 2.09 -11.32 -6.57
C ASN A 292 1.67 -9.99 -5.93
N ASP A 293 1.27 -10.01 -4.65
CA ASP A 293 0.77 -8.88 -3.87
C ASP A 293 1.78 -8.48 -2.76
N ASP A 294 2.65 -7.49 -2.91
CA ASP A 294 2.97 -6.78 -4.14
C ASP A 294 4.50 -6.76 -4.36
N ALA A 295 5.14 -7.95 -4.13
CA ALA A 295 6.53 -8.08 -4.53
C ALA A 295 6.67 -7.84 -6.04
N ALA A 296 5.65 -8.25 -6.84
CA ALA A 296 5.64 -8.09 -8.28
C ALA A 296 5.65 -6.62 -8.73
N GLY A 297 4.84 -5.76 -8.13
CA GLY A 297 4.86 -4.32 -8.41
C GLY A 297 6.15 -3.66 -7.92
N THR A 298 6.62 -4.00 -6.72
CA THR A 298 7.90 -3.53 -6.18
C THR A 298 9.06 -3.90 -7.13
N THR A 299 9.08 -5.14 -7.67
CA THR A 299 10.06 -5.58 -8.68
C THR A 299 9.94 -4.77 -9.97
N ALA A 300 8.71 -4.45 -10.43
CA ALA A 300 8.54 -3.61 -11.61
C ALA A 300 9.13 -2.21 -11.42
N VAL A 301 8.89 -1.59 -10.27
CA VAL A 301 9.45 -0.26 -9.95
C VAL A 301 10.98 -0.31 -9.98
N MET A 302 11.60 -1.35 -9.41
CA MET A 302 13.07 -1.52 -9.43
C MET A 302 13.61 -1.72 -10.83
N GLU A 303 13.03 -2.60 -11.65
CA GLU A 303 13.47 -2.87 -13.02
C GLU A 303 13.28 -1.66 -13.94
N LEU A 304 12.18 -0.92 -13.78
CA LEU A 304 11.97 0.34 -14.50
C LEU A 304 12.96 1.42 -14.07
N ALA A 305 13.30 1.49 -12.77
CA ALA A 305 14.34 2.38 -12.26
C ALA A 305 15.71 2.06 -12.87
N HIS A 306 16.07 0.77 -12.93
CA HIS A 306 17.29 0.31 -13.54
C HIS A 306 17.36 0.68 -15.04
N ALA A 307 16.30 0.38 -15.78
CA ALA A 307 16.22 0.67 -17.22
C ALA A 307 16.31 2.17 -17.53
N LEU A 308 15.54 3.00 -16.80
CA LEU A 308 15.49 4.44 -17.05
C LEU A 308 16.77 5.15 -16.59
N ALA A 309 17.42 4.67 -15.51
CA ALA A 309 18.70 5.20 -15.06
C ALA A 309 19.86 4.88 -16.02
N ALA A 310 19.85 3.70 -16.63
CA ALA A 310 20.84 3.31 -17.62
C ALA A 310 20.60 3.94 -19.00
N GLY A 311 19.40 4.44 -19.24
CA GLY A 311 18.96 5.03 -20.52
C GLY A 311 19.50 6.44 -20.78
N PRO A 312 19.04 7.07 -21.87
CA PRO A 312 19.36 8.46 -22.18
C PRO A 312 18.77 9.40 -21.11
N ARG A 313 19.38 10.59 -20.98
CA ARG A 313 18.88 11.61 -20.04
C ARG A 313 17.45 12.02 -20.38
N LEU A 314 16.59 11.94 -19.39
CA LEU A 314 15.20 12.33 -19.50
C LEU A 314 15.03 13.85 -19.33
N ARG A 315 13.96 14.40 -19.89
CA ARG A 315 13.61 15.80 -19.70
C ARG A 315 12.92 16.00 -18.35
N ARG A 316 11.90 15.18 -18.04
CA ARG A 316 11.22 15.15 -16.73
C ARG A 316 12.06 14.36 -15.73
N SER A 317 11.94 14.74 -14.47
CA SER A 317 12.41 13.90 -13.38
C SER A 317 11.51 12.68 -13.21
N VAL A 318 12.04 11.62 -12.60
CA VAL A 318 11.25 10.45 -12.21
C VAL A 318 11.52 10.13 -10.74
N LEU A 319 10.46 9.99 -9.97
CA LEU A 319 10.48 9.38 -8.63
C LEU A 319 10.07 7.92 -8.76
N PHE A 320 10.79 7.06 -8.06
CA PHE A 320 10.48 5.65 -7.89
C PHE A 320 10.20 5.46 -6.40
N VAL A 321 9.00 5.01 -6.08
CA VAL A 321 8.57 4.89 -4.68
C VAL A 321 7.95 3.51 -4.47
N CYS A 322 8.46 2.79 -3.46
CA CYS A 322 7.77 1.62 -2.95
C CYS A 322 7.27 1.96 -1.55
N TYR A 323 5.95 2.00 -1.39
CA TYR A 323 5.26 2.41 -0.18
C TYR A 323 5.23 1.29 0.85
N GLY A 324 5.30 1.63 2.14
CA GLY A 324 5.01 0.72 3.22
C GLY A 324 3.59 0.87 3.73
N SER A 325 3.13 -0.15 4.45
CA SER A 325 1.84 -0.15 5.16
C SER A 325 0.62 0.17 4.29
N GLU A 326 0.61 -0.29 3.04
CA GLU A 326 -0.56 -0.29 2.18
C GLU A 326 -1.66 -1.15 2.80
N GLU A 327 -1.33 -2.37 3.21
CA GLU A 327 -2.22 -3.43 3.68
C GLU A 327 -2.98 -3.10 5.00
N ILE A 328 -2.54 -2.05 5.68
CA ILE A 328 -3.21 -1.57 6.90
C ILE A 328 -3.84 -0.19 6.72
N GLY A 329 -4.01 0.26 5.47
CA GLY A 329 -4.77 1.45 5.12
C GLY A 329 -4.03 2.50 4.31
N GLU A 330 -3.16 2.11 3.37
CA GLU A 330 -2.45 3.01 2.44
C GLU A 330 -1.65 4.10 3.22
N LEU A 331 -1.03 3.73 4.37
CA LEU A 331 -0.45 4.73 5.28
C LEU A 331 0.82 5.36 4.72
N GLY A 332 1.63 4.57 4.00
CA GLY A 332 2.86 5.07 3.37
C GLY A 332 2.57 6.08 2.27
N SER A 333 1.63 5.79 1.37
CA SER A 333 1.24 6.71 0.29
C SER A 333 0.50 7.92 0.80
N THR A 334 -0.32 7.77 1.84
CA THR A 334 -0.97 8.90 2.54
C THR A 334 0.09 9.85 3.10
N TYR A 335 1.07 9.31 3.83
CA TYR A 335 2.17 10.12 4.37
C TYR A 335 3.01 10.78 3.27
N PHE A 336 3.31 10.06 2.20
CA PHE A 336 4.00 10.62 1.04
C PHE A 336 3.21 11.77 0.41
N GLY A 337 1.89 11.64 0.26
CA GLY A 337 1.04 12.68 -0.28
C GLY A 337 0.93 13.93 0.61
N GLU A 338 1.09 13.78 1.94
CA GLU A 338 1.14 14.89 2.90
C GLU A 338 2.53 15.52 3.02
N HIS A 339 3.61 14.73 2.78
CA HIS A 339 5.01 15.12 2.94
C HIS A 339 5.83 14.75 1.69
N PRO A 340 5.42 15.18 0.49
CA PRO A 340 6.09 14.79 -0.74
C PRO A 340 7.47 15.44 -0.83
N PRO A 341 8.53 14.73 -1.30
CA PRO A 341 9.87 15.26 -1.42
C PRO A 341 10.04 16.25 -2.60
N VAL A 342 9.02 16.35 -3.43
CA VAL A 342 8.89 17.36 -4.50
C VAL A 342 7.52 18.02 -4.38
N PRO A 343 7.32 19.24 -4.86
CA PRO A 343 6.00 19.86 -4.85
C PRO A 343 4.96 18.96 -5.52
N LEU A 344 3.83 18.71 -4.84
CA LEU A 344 2.81 17.78 -5.32
C LEU A 344 2.24 18.17 -6.69
N ASP A 345 2.09 19.47 -6.94
CA ASP A 345 1.67 20.03 -8.23
C ASP A 345 2.70 19.86 -9.36
N SER A 346 3.94 19.49 -9.01
CA SER A 346 4.95 19.11 -9.98
C SER A 346 4.83 17.64 -10.44
N LEU A 347 4.06 16.81 -9.74
CA LEU A 347 3.76 15.44 -10.15
C LEU A 347 2.78 15.44 -11.31
N VAL A 348 3.29 15.18 -12.52
CA VAL A 348 2.47 15.21 -13.75
C VAL A 348 1.67 13.93 -13.96
N ALA A 349 2.17 12.81 -13.45
CA ALA A 349 1.49 11.52 -13.47
C ALA A 349 2.04 10.61 -12.36
N ASN A 350 1.19 9.72 -11.86
CA ASN A 350 1.59 8.53 -11.13
C ASN A 350 1.08 7.28 -11.85
N ILE A 351 1.95 6.28 -11.94
CA ILE A 351 1.60 4.93 -12.36
C ILE A 351 2.03 4.01 -11.24
N GLU A 352 1.06 3.44 -10.59
CA GLU A 352 1.19 2.38 -9.60
C GLU A 352 1.26 1.04 -10.30
N PHE A 353 2.10 0.14 -9.83
CA PHE A 353 2.17 -1.24 -10.31
C PHE A 353 1.73 -2.15 -9.18
N GLU A 354 0.78 -3.01 -9.45
CA GLU A 354 0.21 -3.90 -8.45
C GLU A 354 -0.12 -5.26 -9.06
N MET A 355 0.31 -6.32 -8.36
CA MET A 355 -0.03 -7.70 -8.72
C MET A 355 0.24 -8.07 -10.19
N ILE A 356 1.36 -7.60 -10.74
CA ILE A 356 1.72 -7.82 -12.15
C ILE A 356 2.36 -9.19 -12.43
N GLY A 357 2.47 -10.06 -11.42
CA GLY A 357 3.08 -11.39 -11.53
C GLY A 357 2.18 -12.43 -12.22
N THR A 358 0.87 -12.21 -12.27
CA THR A 358 -0.11 -13.12 -12.88
C THR A 358 -1.00 -12.37 -13.85
N GLN A 359 -1.39 -13.04 -14.94
CA GLN A 359 -2.25 -12.42 -15.96
C GLN A 359 -3.72 -12.71 -15.72
N ASP A 360 -4.55 -11.68 -15.74
CA ASP A 360 -5.99 -11.80 -15.70
C ASP A 360 -6.53 -12.57 -16.93
N PRO A 361 -7.37 -13.60 -16.72
CA PRO A 361 -7.91 -14.40 -17.83
C PRO A 361 -8.88 -13.62 -18.74
N LYS A 362 -9.44 -12.50 -18.30
CA LYS A 362 -10.30 -11.65 -19.14
C LYS A 362 -9.49 -10.67 -19.99
N MET A 363 -8.20 -10.46 -19.66
CA MET A 363 -7.35 -9.56 -20.43
C MET A 363 -6.74 -10.26 -21.65
N PRO A 364 -6.51 -9.55 -22.77
CA PRO A 364 -5.74 -10.08 -23.88
C PRO A 364 -4.34 -10.53 -23.42
N LYS A 365 -3.80 -11.56 -24.06
CA LYS A 365 -2.49 -12.11 -23.70
C LYS A 365 -1.41 -11.04 -23.64
N GLY A 366 -0.70 -10.97 -22.52
CA GLY A 366 0.41 -10.04 -22.28
C GLY A 366 -0.02 -8.62 -21.85
N VAL A 367 -1.33 -8.33 -21.77
CA VAL A 367 -1.85 -7.00 -21.48
C VAL A 367 -2.20 -6.88 -20.00
N LEU A 368 -1.70 -5.82 -19.34
CA LEU A 368 -2.09 -5.42 -17.98
C LEU A 368 -3.41 -4.64 -18.04
N LEU A 369 -4.25 -4.81 -17.03
CA LEU A 369 -5.37 -3.89 -16.81
C LEU A 369 -4.85 -2.54 -16.27
N PHE A 370 -5.55 -1.46 -16.60
CA PHE A 370 -5.24 -0.12 -16.13
C PHE A 370 -6.48 0.50 -15.53
N THR A 371 -6.47 0.70 -14.22
CA THR A 371 -7.65 1.15 -13.46
C THR A 371 -8.02 2.58 -13.83
N GLY A 372 -9.33 2.86 -13.89
CA GLY A 372 -9.81 4.19 -14.26
C GLY A 372 -9.38 4.63 -15.66
N TRP A 373 -9.34 3.71 -16.62
CA TRP A 373 -8.93 3.94 -18.01
C TRP A 373 -9.63 5.15 -18.65
N GLU A 374 -10.91 5.30 -18.40
CA GLU A 374 -11.77 6.36 -18.92
C GLU A 374 -11.56 7.72 -18.24
N ARG A 375 -10.90 7.75 -17.08
CA ARG A 375 -10.78 8.94 -16.23
C ARG A 375 -9.76 9.95 -16.71
N SER A 376 -8.76 9.52 -17.48
CA SER A 376 -7.67 10.39 -17.95
C SER A 376 -7.21 10.03 -19.36
N ASN A 377 -6.39 10.90 -19.94
CA ASN A 377 -5.74 10.66 -21.22
C ASN A 377 -4.46 9.77 -21.11
N LEU A 378 -4.04 9.37 -19.90
CA LEU A 378 -2.74 8.72 -19.66
C LEU A 378 -2.68 7.30 -20.22
N GLY A 379 -3.60 6.42 -19.84
CA GLY A 379 -3.64 5.02 -20.29
C GLY A 379 -3.66 4.89 -21.82
N PRO A 380 -4.60 5.55 -22.53
CA PRO A 380 -4.62 5.58 -23.99
C PRO A 380 -3.32 6.08 -24.61
N ALA A 381 -2.69 7.11 -24.05
CA ALA A 381 -1.42 7.65 -24.56
C ALA A 381 -0.27 6.67 -24.40
N LEU A 382 -0.12 6.03 -23.24
CA LEU A 382 0.91 5.01 -23.02
C LEU A 382 0.73 3.81 -23.98
N LYS A 383 -0.52 3.35 -24.16
CA LYS A 383 -0.85 2.28 -25.11
C LYS A 383 -0.45 2.66 -26.53
N ALA A 384 -0.75 3.88 -26.96
CA ALA A 384 -0.39 4.36 -28.31
C ALA A 384 1.13 4.38 -28.56
N HIS A 385 1.93 4.40 -27.50
CA HIS A 385 3.39 4.36 -27.55
C HIS A 385 3.97 2.98 -27.24
N GLY A 386 3.13 1.94 -27.19
CA GLY A 386 3.55 0.55 -27.12
C GLY A 386 3.41 -0.14 -25.77
N ALA A 387 2.85 0.53 -24.74
CA ALA A 387 2.55 -0.13 -23.48
C ALA A 387 1.46 -1.19 -23.67
N LEU A 388 1.66 -2.36 -23.13
CA LEU A 388 0.67 -3.43 -23.12
C LEU A 388 -0.35 -3.19 -21.99
N LEU A 389 -1.18 -2.17 -22.19
CA LEU A 389 -2.21 -1.74 -21.25
C LEU A 389 -3.60 -1.80 -21.90
N GLY A 390 -4.61 -2.07 -21.10
CA GLY A 390 -6.02 -2.05 -21.52
C GLY A 390 -6.94 -1.64 -20.36
N PRO A 391 -8.21 -1.30 -20.65
CA PRO A 391 -9.17 -0.94 -19.62
C PRO A 391 -9.40 -2.10 -18.65
N ASP A 392 -9.66 -1.76 -17.39
CA ASP A 392 -10.08 -2.68 -16.34
C ASP A 392 -11.38 -3.39 -16.75
N PRO A 393 -11.41 -4.75 -16.77
CA PRO A 393 -12.59 -5.52 -17.15
C PRO A 393 -13.61 -5.71 -16.02
N TYR A 394 -13.40 -5.08 -14.84
CA TYR A 394 -14.19 -5.25 -13.63
C TYR A 394 -14.64 -3.89 -13.05
N PRO A 395 -15.42 -3.08 -13.77
CA PRO A 395 -15.83 -1.76 -13.29
C PRO A 395 -16.60 -1.81 -11.96
N GLU A 396 -17.26 -2.94 -11.66
CA GLU A 396 -18.01 -3.20 -10.43
C GLU A 396 -17.14 -3.40 -9.20
N GLU A 397 -15.86 -3.77 -9.37
CA GLU A 397 -14.91 -3.99 -8.28
C GLU A 397 -14.26 -2.70 -7.78
N HIS A 398 -14.42 -1.60 -8.52
CA HIS A 398 -13.88 -0.28 -8.17
C HIS A 398 -12.37 -0.27 -7.89
N PHE A 399 -11.57 -1.07 -8.61
CA PHE A 399 -10.13 -1.21 -8.38
C PHE A 399 -9.37 0.11 -8.39
N PHE A 400 -9.83 1.11 -9.13
CA PHE A 400 -9.23 2.45 -9.12
C PHE A 400 -9.10 3.07 -7.72
N GLN A 401 -9.94 2.65 -6.76
CA GLN A 401 -10.01 3.20 -5.39
C GLN A 401 -9.35 2.30 -4.35
N ARG A 402 -8.61 1.26 -4.77
CA ARG A 402 -8.19 0.16 -3.88
C ARG A 402 -6.68 0.00 -3.79
N SER A 403 -5.89 1.00 -4.19
CA SER A 403 -4.44 0.99 -4.11
C SER A 403 -3.90 2.41 -3.90
N ASP A 404 -2.62 2.53 -3.66
CA ASP A 404 -1.89 3.75 -3.28
C ASP A 404 -2.04 4.94 -4.27
N ASN A 405 -2.38 4.66 -5.54
CA ASN A 405 -2.70 5.69 -6.52
C ASN A 405 -3.83 6.62 -6.06
N TYR A 406 -4.79 6.08 -5.29
CA TYR A 406 -6.01 6.81 -4.97
C TYR A 406 -5.77 7.99 -4.03
N ALA A 407 -4.86 7.85 -3.06
CA ALA A 407 -4.46 8.93 -2.16
C ALA A 407 -3.96 10.16 -2.95
N LEU A 408 -3.20 9.95 -4.00
CA LEU A 408 -2.68 11.00 -4.88
C LEU A 408 -3.74 11.54 -5.86
N ALA A 409 -4.60 10.67 -6.38
CA ALA A 409 -5.70 11.06 -7.27
C ALA A 409 -6.67 12.05 -6.57
N LEU A 410 -7.00 11.81 -5.31
CA LEU A 410 -7.80 12.71 -4.48
C LEU A 410 -7.14 14.10 -4.32
N GLN A 411 -5.82 14.17 -4.35
CA GLN A 411 -5.06 15.42 -4.29
C GLN A 411 -4.89 16.08 -5.67
N GLY A 412 -5.33 15.41 -6.75
CA GLY A 412 -5.41 15.96 -8.10
C GLY A 412 -4.34 15.47 -9.06
N VAL A 413 -3.38 14.66 -8.62
CA VAL A 413 -2.40 14.02 -9.49
C VAL A 413 -3.12 13.04 -10.42
N VAL A 414 -2.77 13.01 -11.71
CA VAL A 414 -3.27 11.97 -12.62
C VAL A 414 -2.60 10.64 -12.26
N ALA A 415 -3.30 9.84 -11.46
CA ALA A 415 -2.76 8.65 -10.81
C ALA A 415 -3.65 7.44 -11.10
N HIS A 416 -3.03 6.33 -11.51
CA HIS A 416 -3.68 5.08 -11.90
C HIS A 416 -2.82 3.88 -11.54
N THR A 417 -3.45 2.72 -11.39
CA THR A 417 -2.77 1.44 -11.17
C THR A 417 -2.77 0.60 -12.44
N ALA A 418 -1.61 0.03 -12.78
CA ALA A 418 -1.45 -1.00 -13.78
C ALA A 418 -1.30 -2.34 -13.06
N ALA A 419 -2.22 -3.28 -13.28
CA ALA A 419 -2.21 -4.56 -12.59
C ALA A 419 -2.28 -5.75 -13.57
N GLY A 420 -1.78 -6.89 -13.13
CA GLY A 420 -1.85 -8.13 -13.90
C GLY A 420 -3.22 -8.80 -13.73
N TRP A 421 -3.59 -9.06 -12.48
CA TRP A 421 -4.88 -9.64 -12.10
C TRP A 421 -5.29 -9.15 -10.72
N GLY A 422 -6.36 -8.37 -10.64
CA GLY A 422 -6.78 -7.70 -9.41
C GLY A 422 -7.29 -8.62 -8.29
N THR A 423 -7.78 -9.83 -8.60
CA THR A 423 -8.29 -10.78 -7.59
C THR A 423 -8.01 -12.23 -7.99
N PRO A 424 -6.72 -12.64 -8.07
CA PRO A 424 -6.38 -14.03 -8.31
C PRO A 424 -6.84 -14.91 -7.13
N PRO A 425 -7.00 -16.23 -7.32
CA PRO A 425 -7.39 -17.14 -6.24
C PRO A 425 -6.41 -17.12 -5.04
N THR A 426 -5.17 -16.71 -5.25
CA THR A 426 -4.13 -16.61 -4.21
C THR A 426 -4.15 -15.28 -3.44
N TYR A 427 -5.03 -14.34 -3.81
CA TYR A 427 -5.11 -13.02 -3.18
C TYR A 427 -5.32 -13.11 -1.67
N HIS A 428 -4.41 -12.55 -0.90
CA HIS A 428 -4.39 -12.58 0.57
C HIS A 428 -4.41 -14.02 1.13
N GLN A 429 -3.70 -14.96 0.46
CA GLN A 429 -3.51 -16.33 0.93
C GLN A 429 -2.02 -16.64 1.07
N PRO A 430 -1.64 -17.60 1.97
CA PRO A 430 -0.24 -18.01 2.10
C PRO A 430 0.33 -18.61 0.80
N ASP A 431 -0.50 -19.15 -0.09
CA ASP A 431 -0.05 -19.70 -1.36
C ASP A 431 0.17 -18.66 -2.47
N ASP A 432 0.16 -17.36 -2.12
CA ASP A 432 0.71 -16.30 -2.99
C ASP A 432 2.24 -16.31 -2.94
N GLU A 433 2.81 -17.30 -3.62
CA GLU A 433 4.24 -17.61 -3.64
C GLU A 433 4.86 -17.43 -5.02
N LEU A 434 6.20 -17.36 -5.06
CA LEU A 434 7.00 -17.30 -6.30
C LEU A 434 6.58 -18.36 -7.32
N SER A 435 6.25 -19.58 -6.88
CA SER A 435 5.83 -20.70 -7.73
C SER A 435 4.53 -20.45 -8.51
N ARG A 436 3.74 -19.46 -8.10
CA ARG A 436 2.48 -19.05 -8.75
C ARG A 436 2.68 -17.96 -9.80
N LEU A 437 3.83 -17.31 -9.82
CA LEU A 437 4.09 -16.23 -10.74
C LEU A 437 4.39 -16.72 -12.17
N ASN A 438 4.01 -15.91 -13.13
CA ASN A 438 4.39 -16.07 -14.53
C ASN A 438 5.52 -15.09 -14.87
N ILE A 439 6.76 -15.46 -14.53
CA ILE A 439 7.95 -14.60 -14.75
C ILE A 439 8.08 -14.13 -16.21
N PRO A 440 7.84 -14.97 -17.25
CA PRO A 440 7.84 -14.49 -18.64
C PRO A 440 6.79 -13.41 -18.92
N PHE A 441 5.56 -13.52 -18.38
CA PHE A 441 4.54 -12.50 -18.52
C PHE A 441 4.97 -11.20 -17.84
N MET A 442 5.39 -11.28 -16.57
CA MET A 442 5.85 -10.15 -15.78
C MET A 442 7.03 -9.42 -16.47
N THR A 443 8.05 -10.15 -16.91
CA THR A 443 9.19 -9.60 -17.66
C THR A 443 8.73 -8.86 -18.92
N SER A 444 7.82 -9.45 -19.68
CA SER A 444 7.28 -8.86 -20.89
C SER A 444 6.44 -7.61 -20.62
N ALA A 445 5.65 -7.62 -19.55
CA ALA A 445 4.87 -6.47 -19.11
C ALA A 445 5.78 -5.29 -18.74
N ILE A 446 6.79 -5.51 -17.90
CA ILE A 446 7.78 -4.49 -17.51
C ILE A 446 8.52 -3.95 -18.75
N GLN A 447 9.00 -4.85 -19.63
CA GLN A 447 9.67 -4.47 -20.88
C GLN A 447 8.80 -3.55 -21.74
N SER A 448 7.50 -3.81 -21.83
CA SER A 448 6.58 -3.04 -22.66
C SER A 448 6.43 -1.59 -22.19
N LEU A 449 6.71 -1.30 -20.92
CA LEU A 449 6.54 0.01 -20.29
C LEU A 449 7.75 0.94 -20.50
N ILE A 450 8.95 0.40 -20.77
CA ILE A 450 10.18 1.21 -20.83
C ILE A 450 10.11 2.30 -21.90
N LYS A 451 9.71 1.94 -23.14
CA LYS A 451 9.60 2.92 -24.25
C LYS A 451 8.50 3.97 -24.01
N PRO A 452 7.27 3.59 -23.62
CA PRO A 452 6.22 4.55 -23.27
C PRO A 452 6.58 5.50 -22.13
N LEU A 453 7.24 5.00 -21.08
CA LEU A 453 7.68 5.81 -19.96
C LEU A 453 8.82 6.75 -20.35
N SER A 454 9.78 6.27 -21.16
CA SER A 454 10.84 7.13 -21.73
C SER A 454 10.24 8.23 -22.61
N TRP A 455 9.23 7.89 -23.43
CA TRP A 455 8.48 8.88 -24.22
C TRP A 455 7.76 9.88 -23.30
N LEU A 456 7.03 9.42 -22.30
CA LEU A 456 6.33 10.28 -21.34
C LEU A 456 7.34 11.22 -20.65
N ALA A 457 8.51 10.73 -20.29
CA ALA A 457 9.55 11.49 -19.61
C ALA A 457 10.31 12.50 -20.52
N THR A 458 10.22 12.36 -21.84
CA THR A 458 10.94 13.22 -22.80
C THR A 458 10.03 14.12 -23.63
N SER A 459 8.74 13.79 -23.76
CA SER A 459 7.76 14.51 -24.57
C SER A 459 7.15 15.74 -23.87
N ASP A 460 6.43 16.56 -24.65
CA ASP A 460 5.60 17.65 -24.14
C ASP A 460 4.17 17.19 -23.77
N PHE A 461 3.87 15.89 -23.85
CA PHE A 461 2.56 15.36 -23.51
C PHE A 461 2.18 15.76 -22.06
N LYS A 462 0.95 16.20 -21.87
CA LYS A 462 0.42 16.59 -20.56
C LYS A 462 -0.64 15.59 -20.12
N PRO A 463 -0.32 14.71 -19.15
CA PRO A 463 -1.34 13.94 -18.48
C PRO A 463 -2.43 14.85 -17.92
N ALA A 464 -3.69 14.49 -18.14
CA ALA A 464 -4.82 15.29 -17.70
C ALA A 464 -6.02 14.39 -17.41
N TRP A 465 -6.78 14.75 -16.39
CA TRP A 465 -8.09 14.16 -16.14
C TRP A 465 -9.06 14.52 -17.27
N ASN A 466 -9.83 13.56 -17.70
CA ASN A 466 -10.99 13.82 -18.56
C ASN A 466 -12.08 14.57 -17.78
N PRO A 467 -13.03 15.23 -18.43
CA PRO A 467 -14.16 15.87 -17.76
C PRO A 467 -14.88 14.87 -16.83
N GLY A 468 -14.96 15.18 -15.53
CA GLY A 468 -15.55 14.31 -14.51
C GLY A 468 -14.68 13.10 -14.10
N GLY A 469 -13.46 12.96 -14.63
CA GLY A 469 -12.58 11.83 -14.34
C GLY A 469 -11.84 11.92 -13.00
N ARG A 470 -11.55 13.13 -12.51
CA ARG A 470 -10.92 13.34 -11.22
C ARG A 470 -11.85 12.89 -10.09
N PRO A 471 -11.39 12.06 -9.13
CA PRO A 471 -12.19 11.69 -7.97
C PRO A 471 -12.39 12.90 -7.04
N GLU A 472 -13.57 12.97 -6.39
CA GLU A 472 -13.87 13.97 -5.39
C GLU A 472 -13.57 13.45 -3.98
N ARG A 473 -13.11 14.32 -3.05
CA ARG A 473 -12.97 13.96 -1.64
C ARG A 473 -14.35 13.57 -1.08
N GLY A 474 -14.46 12.35 -0.56
CA GLY A 474 -15.71 11.77 -0.06
C GLY A 474 -16.37 10.76 -1.01
N SER A 475 -15.76 10.44 -2.14
CA SER A 475 -16.24 9.41 -3.08
C SER A 475 -15.71 7.98 -2.80
N ARG A 476 -15.13 7.74 -1.60
CA ARG A 476 -14.72 6.40 -1.14
C ARG A 476 -15.90 5.53 -0.71
#